data_2d05c35036d76d3427a8fdfa8eacffe6
#
_entry.id   2d05c35036d76d3427a8fdfa8eacffe6
#
_cell.length_a   1.000
_cell.length_b   1.000
_cell.length_c   1.000
_cell.angle_alpha   90.00
_cell.angle_beta   90.00
_cell.angle_gamma   90.00
#
_symmetry.space_group_name_H-M   'P 1'
#
loop_
_entity.id
_entity.type
_entity.pdbx_description
1 polymer ?
#
loop_
_entity_poly.entity_id
_entity_poly.type
_entity_poly.pdbx_seq_one_letter_code
_entity_poly.pdbx_strand_id
1 'polypeptide(L)'
;MRQFLRTLYISSEDAYLSLDGENVVVSRQKTEIGRVVLHTLEGIVSFSRSGASPALMGKCARMGIDLSFFSPYGQFLARTVGEERGNVLLRQTQYRVSDSSLQSCQYARSFILGKVYNARWVLERATRDHPQRVPVEQLKRTSAQLAAALPLIEACEDPEQLRGLEGEAAQRYFDGFPALILQQQEDFVFTSRNRRPPTDNVNALLSFAYSLLARDCASALESAGLDPYVGFPHRARPGRRSLALDLMEELRAVYADRFVLSCINQKLLTAKHFQKQENGSVLLTEEGRRVFLKAWQNKKQEQITHPFLKEKLPWGLVPYVQALLLARTLRGDLELYPPFFWK
;
A
#
# COMPACT_ATOMS: atom_id res chain seq x y z
N MET A 1 11.48 -13.73 12.40
CA MET A 1 11.22 -12.57 11.49
C MET A 1 11.29 -13.07 10.06
N ARG A 2 10.35 -12.67 9.18
CA ARG A 2 10.44 -13.02 7.75
C ARG A 2 11.69 -12.40 7.14
N GLN A 3 12.57 -13.22 6.56
CA GLN A 3 13.84 -12.75 5.98
C GLN A 3 13.75 -12.44 4.49
N PHE A 4 12.64 -12.81 3.81
CA PHE A 4 12.56 -12.79 2.36
C PHE A 4 11.52 -11.77 1.89
N LEU A 5 11.99 -10.73 1.18
CA LEU A 5 11.16 -9.70 0.56
C LEU A 5 11.08 -9.87 -0.97
N ARG A 6 11.18 -11.10 -1.45
CA ARG A 6 11.10 -11.37 -2.89
C ARG A 6 9.66 -11.61 -3.30
N THR A 7 9.11 -10.68 -4.05
CA THR A 7 7.86 -10.86 -4.78
C THR A 7 8.17 -11.10 -6.26
N LEU A 8 7.69 -12.21 -6.81
CA LEU A 8 7.77 -12.50 -8.23
C LEU A 8 6.60 -11.80 -8.94
N TYR A 9 6.91 -10.89 -9.85
CA TYR A 9 5.92 -10.19 -10.67
C TYR A 9 5.91 -10.77 -12.09
N ILE A 10 4.75 -11.24 -12.52
CA ILE A 10 4.52 -11.76 -13.86
C ILE A 10 3.76 -10.69 -14.65
N SER A 11 4.48 -9.93 -15.47
CA SER A 11 3.92 -8.83 -16.28
C SER A 11 3.39 -9.28 -17.64
N SER A 12 3.82 -10.43 -18.16
CA SER A 12 3.38 -10.97 -19.45
C SER A 12 1.95 -11.47 -19.36
N GLU A 13 1.07 -11.00 -20.26
CA GLU A 13 -0.37 -11.28 -20.23
C GLU A 13 -0.74 -12.74 -20.53
N ASP A 14 0.13 -13.49 -21.22
CA ASP A 14 -0.06 -14.87 -21.68
C ASP A 14 0.82 -15.89 -20.94
N ALA A 15 1.48 -15.48 -19.85
CA ALA A 15 2.31 -16.38 -19.05
C ALA A 15 1.46 -17.29 -18.16
N TYR A 16 1.75 -18.60 -18.17
CA TYR A 16 1.16 -19.59 -17.28
C TYR A 16 2.14 -20.00 -16.18
N LEU A 17 1.64 -20.16 -14.96
CA LEU A 17 2.44 -20.54 -13.80
C LEU A 17 2.18 -21.99 -13.41
N SER A 18 3.22 -22.79 -13.24
CA SER A 18 3.11 -24.18 -12.79
C SER A 18 4.12 -24.51 -11.70
N LEU A 19 3.86 -25.60 -11.00
CA LEU A 19 4.77 -26.16 -9.99
C LEU A 19 5.62 -27.26 -10.62
N ASP A 20 6.92 -27.18 -10.40
CA ASP A 20 7.85 -28.29 -10.67
C ASP A 20 8.81 -28.46 -9.47
N GLY A 21 8.60 -29.51 -8.70
CA GLY A 21 9.30 -29.73 -7.42
C GLY A 21 9.07 -28.58 -6.44
N GLU A 22 10.13 -27.89 -6.07
CA GLU A 22 10.11 -26.70 -5.20
C GLU A 22 10.20 -25.38 -5.99
N ASN A 23 9.94 -25.42 -7.32
CA ASN A 23 10.05 -24.25 -8.17
C ASN A 23 8.69 -23.84 -8.73
N VAL A 24 8.50 -22.53 -8.85
CA VAL A 24 7.52 -21.96 -9.77
C VAL A 24 8.16 -21.87 -11.15
N VAL A 25 7.52 -22.46 -12.13
CA VAL A 25 7.88 -22.42 -13.55
C VAL A 25 6.95 -21.46 -14.25
N VAL A 26 7.53 -20.50 -14.95
CA VAL A 26 6.81 -19.53 -15.80
C VAL A 26 6.95 -19.99 -17.25
N SER A 27 5.84 -20.26 -17.90
CA SER A 27 5.82 -20.71 -19.30
C SER A 27 4.98 -19.78 -20.16
N ARG A 28 5.36 -19.66 -21.43
CA ARG A 28 4.63 -18.94 -22.47
C ARG A 28 4.51 -19.84 -23.70
N GLN A 29 3.29 -20.06 -24.18
CA GLN A 29 3.05 -20.97 -25.32
C GLN A 29 3.73 -22.35 -25.13
N LYS A 30 3.62 -22.91 -23.91
CA LYS A 30 4.25 -24.19 -23.47
C LYS A 30 5.78 -24.18 -23.41
N THR A 31 6.45 -23.07 -23.67
CA THR A 31 7.89 -22.92 -23.53
C THR A 31 8.22 -22.29 -22.16
N GLU A 32 9.12 -22.86 -21.39
CA GLU A 32 9.62 -22.30 -20.15
C GLU A 32 10.41 -21.01 -20.46
N ILE A 33 10.02 -19.90 -19.81
CA ILE A 33 10.66 -18.59 -19.94
C ILE A 33 11.31 -18.14 -18.63
N GLY A 34 11.05 -18.86 -17.54
CA GLY A 34 11.65 -18.56 -16.23
C GLY A 34 11.34 -19.61 -15.19
N ARG A 35 12.22 -19.72 -14.20
CA ARG A 35 12.10 -20.64 -13.07
C ARG A 35 12.61 -19.96 -11.81
N VAL A 36 11.85 -20.05 -10.72
CA VAL A 36 12.21 -19.44 -9.43
C VAL A 36 11.88 -20.40 -8.30
N VAL A 37 12.78 -20.51 -7.33
CA VAL A 37 12.60 -21.37 -6.16
C VAL A 37 11.58 -20.79 -5.20
N LEU A 38 10.53 -21.55 -4.86
CA LEU A 38 9.40 -21.08 -4.06
C LEU A 38 9.80 -20.61 -2.65
N HIS A 39 10.67 -21.33 -1.96
CA HIS A 39 11.04 -20.97 -0.58
C HIS A 39 11.81 -19.63 -0.49
N THR A 40 12.24 -19.06 -1.61
CA THR A 40 12.87 -17.73 -1.66
C THR A 40 11.84 -16.61 -1.84
N LEU A 41 10.56 -16.95 -2.06
CA LEU A 41 9.50 -16.00 -2.36
C LEU A 41 8.61 -15.75 -1.15
N GLU A 42 8.21 -14.51 -0.97
CA GLU A 42 7.15 -14.07 -0.06
C GLU A 42 5.80 -14.00 -0.76
N GLY A 43 5.81 -13.70 -2.06
CA GLY A 43 4.60 -13.58 -2.84
C GLY A 43 4.83 -13.69 -4.34
N ILE A 44 3.76 -13.97 -5.05
CA ILE A 44 3.68 -14.00 -6.51
C ILE A 44 2.51 -13.11 -6.91
N VAL A 45 2.76 -12.16 -7.80
CA VAL A 45 1.74 -11.26 -8.38
C VAL A 45 1.70 -11.48 -9.86
N SER A 46 0.58 -12.01 -10.35
CA SER A 46 0.39 -12.29 -11.77
C SER A 46 -0.58 -11.30 -12.40
N PHE A 47 -0.15 -10.66 -13.47
CA PHE A 47 -0.99 -9.85 -14.37
C PHE A 47 -1.40 -10.65 -15.61
N SER A 48 -1.14 -11.94 -15.61
CA SER A 48 -1.46 -12.83 -16.72
C SER A 48 -2.93 -13.25 -16.71
N ARG A 49 -3.48 -13.43 -17.90
CA ARG A 49 -4.81 -14.02 -18.13
C ARG A 49 -4.80 -15.55 -18.15
N SER A 50 -3.61 -16.17 -18.24
CA SER A 50 -3.48 -17.63 -18.34
C SER A 50 -3.54 -18.35 -16.99
N GLY A 51 -3.36 -17.63 -15.87
CA GLY A 51 -3.52 -18.18 -14.53
C GLY A 51 -2.36 -19.05 -14.03
N ALA A 52 -2.67 -19.97 -13.12
CA ALA A 52 -1.70 -20.87 -12.49
C ALA A 52 -2.28 -22.26 -12.25
N SER A 53 -1.41 -23.28 -12.13
CA SER A 53 -1.83 -24.66 -11.84
C SER A 53 -2.38 -24.79 -10.41
N PRO A 54 -3.40 -25.64 -10.18
CA PRO A 54 -3.89 -25.93 -8.83
C PRO A 54 -2.80 -26.45 -7.87
N ALA A 55 -1.84 -27.21 -8.39
CA ALA A 55 -0.70 -27.71 -7.63
C ALA A 55 0.16 -26.56 -7.07
N LEU A 56 0.46 -25.54 -7.89
CA LEU A 56 1.18 -24.36 -7.47
C LEU A 56 0.36 -23.54 -6.45
N MET A 57 -0.92 -23.32 -6.72
CA MET A 57 -1.82 -22.61 -5.80
C MET A 57 -1.83 -23.27 -4.41
N GLY A 58 -2.01 -24.60 -4.35
CA GLY A 58 -2.02 -25.36 -3.11
C GLY A 58 -0.66 -25.35 -2.40
N LYS A 59 0.46 -25.40 -3.12
CA LYS A 59 1.81 -25.31 -2.54
C LYS A 59 2.04 -23.93 -1.95
N CYS A 60 1.72 -22.86 -2.67
CA CYS A 60 1.82 -21.48 -2.18
C CYS A 60 0.99 -21.28 -0.91
N ALA A 61 -0.26 -21.74 -0.89
CA ALA A 61 -1.15 -21.65 0.26
C ALA A 61 -0.55 -22.34 1.51
N ARG A 62 -0.03 -23.58 1.36
CA ARG A 62 0.62 -24.30 2.47
C ARG A 62 1.88 -23.63 2.99
N MET A 63 2.67 -23.00 2.10
CA MET A 63 3.90 -22.29 2.47
C MET A 63 3.66 -20.86 2.97
N GLY A 64 2.42 -20.36 2.93
CA GLY A 64 2.10 -18.95 3.26
C GLY A 64 2.65 -17.95 2.26
N ILE A 65 2.89 -18.38 1.01
CA ILE A 65 3.27 -17.52 -0.11
C ILE A 65 2.00 -16.93 -0.71
N ASP A 66 1.85 -15.61 -0.69
CA ASP A 66 0.69 -14.97 -1.30
C ASP A 66 0.76 -15.04 -2.83
N LEU A 67 -0.16 -15.76 -3.45
CA LEU A 67 -0.33 -15.80 -4.90
C LEU A 67 -1.58 -15.02 -5.28
N SER A 68 -1.38 -13.85 -5.89
CA SER A 68 -2.43 -12.91 -6.26
C SER A 68 -2.48 -12.68 -7.76
N PHE A 69 -3.70 -12.58 -8.28
CA PHE A 69 -3.99 -12.32 -9.70
C PHE A 69 -4.58 -10.92 -9.85
N PHE A 70 -4.08 -10.22 -10.84
CA PHE A 70 -4.55 -8.89 -11.23
C PHE A 70 -4.88 -8.87 -12.72
N SER A 71 -5.81 -8.01 -13.12
CA SER A 71 -5.99 -7.69 -14.53
C SER A 71 -4.71 -7.03 -15.08
N PRO A 72 -4.51 -7.03 -16.41
CA PRO A 72 -3.41 -6.28 -17.03
C PRO A 72 -3.39 -4.80 -16.64
N TYR A 73 -4.51 -4.26 -16.16
CA TYR A 73 -4.66 -2.86 -15.77
C TYR A 73 -4.47 -2.61 -14.27
N GLY A 74 -4.04 -3.63 -13.51
CA GLY A 74 -3.78 -3.51 -12.08
C GLY A 74 -5.00 -3.66 -11.18
N GLN A 75 -6.17 -4.06 -11.71
CA GLN A 75 -7.34 -4.40 -10.90
C GLN A 75 -7.11 -5.76 -10.25
N PHE A 76 -7.28 -5.85 -8.94
CA PHE A 76 -7.26 -7.12 -8.23
C PHE A 76 -8.41 -8.01 -8.70
N LEU A 77 -8.11 -9.28 -9.01
CA LEU A 77 -9.09 -10.29 -9.46
C LEU A 77 -9.31 -11.35 -8.40
N ALA A 78 -8.25 -12.03 -7.97
CA ALA A 78 -8.31 -13.15 -7.04
C ALA A 78 -6.98 -13.36 -6.32
N ARG A 79 -6.98 -14.12 -5.24
CA ARG A 79 -5.78 -14.67 -4.61
C ARG A 79 -6.05 -16.07 -4.09
N THR A 80 -5.00 -16.85 -3.92
CA THR A 80 -5.09 -18.15 -3.27
C THR A 80 -5.11 -17.98 -1.75
N VAL A 81 -6.05 -18.62 -1.10
CA VAL A 81 -6.15 -18.72 0.36
C VAL A 81 -6.16 -20.20 0.72
N GLY A 82 -5.30 -20.57 1.65
CA GLY A 82 -5.28 -21.94 2.20
C GLY A 82 -6.18 -22.08 3.41
N GLU A 83 -5.99 -23.16 4.16
CA GLU A 83 -6.63 -23.34 5.46
C GLU A 83 -6.30 -22.18 6.39
N GLU A 84 -7.31 -21.64 7.05
CA GLU A 84 -7.12 -20.57 8.02
C GLU A 84 -6.33 -21.08 9.23
N ARG A 85 -5.11 -20.59 9.37
CA ARG A 85 -4.26 -20.82 10.53
C ARG A 85 -4.22 -19.52 11.32
N GLY A 86 -5.11 -19.35 12.28
CA GLY A 86 -5.17 -18.10 12.99
C GLY A 86 -5.62 -18.25 14.45
N ASN A 87 -5.24 -17.27 15.26
CA ASN A 87 -5.70 -17.17 16.63
C ASN A 87 -7.16 -16.71 16.64
N VAL A 88 -8.09 -17.64 16.88
CA VAL A 88 -9.53 -17.39 16.95
C VAL A 88 -9.87 -16.30 17.97
N LEU A 89 -9.18 -16.31 19.13
CA LEU A 89 -9.41 -15.30 20.19
C LEU A 89 -9.03 -13.90 19.74
N LEU A 90 -7.94 -13.77 18.98
CA LEU A 90 -7.52 -12.48 18.42
C LEU A 90 -8.58 -11.93 17.45
N ARG A 91 -9.12 -12.77 16.55
CA ARG A 91 -10.20 -12.37 15.63
C ARG A 91 -11.49 -12.02 16.37
N GLN A 92 -11.86 -12.79 17.39
CA GLN A 92 -13.02 -12.45 18.22
C GLN A 92 -12.86 -11.07 18.87
N THR A 93 -11.65 -10.76 19.40
CA THR A 93 -11.35 -9.43 19.95
C THR A 93 -11.45 -8.36 18.87
N GLN A 94 -10.86 -8.59 17.68
CA GLN A 94 -10.96 -7.67 16.55
C GLN A 94 -12.43 -7.36 16.19
N TYR A 95 -13.28 -8.37 16.13
CA TYR A 95 -14.72 -8.18 15.80
C TYR A 95 -15.44 -7.39 16.88
N ARG A 96 -15.23 -7.71 18.16
CA ARG A 96 -15.82 -6.95 19.28
C ARG A 96 -15.41 -5.49 19.28
N VAL A 97 -14.13 -5.21 19.00
CA VAL A 97 -13.62 -3.84 18.87
C VAL A 97 -14.27 -3.14 17.67
N SER A 98 -14.42 -3.82 16.54
CA SER A 98 -15.08 -3.26 15.35
C SER A 98 -16.56 -2.94 15.58
N ASP A 99 -17.24 -3.73 16.40
CA ASP A 99 -18.65 -3.52 16.76
C ASP A 99 -18.85 -2.38 17.77
N SER A 100 -17.81 -2.03 18.53
CA SER A 100 -17.84 -0.93 19.49
C SER A 100 -17.42 0.39 18.82
N SER A 101 -18.34 1.33 18.66
CA SER A 101 -18.04 2.66 18.08
C SER A 101 -16.89 3.38 18.78
N LEU A 102 -16.87 3.35 20.12
CA LEU A 102 -15.83 4.01 20.93
C LEU A 102 -14.46 3.35 20.73
N GLN A 103 -14.38 2.03 20.87
CA GLN A 103 -13.11 1.30 20.71
C GLN A 103 -12.61 1.39 19.26
N SER A 104 -13.50 1.23 18.29
CA SER A 104 -13.19 1.38 16.86
C SER A 104 -12.61 2.77 16.57
N CYS A 105 -13.18 3.83 17.17
CA CYS A 105 -12.69 5.20 17.05
C CYS A 105 -11.26 5.37 17.60
N GLN A 106 -10.89 4.68 18.69
CA GLN A 106 -9.52 4.74 19.24
C GLN A 106 -8.49 4.23 18.24
N TYR A 107 -8.74 3.09 17.58
CA TYR A 107 -7.84 2.58 16.55
C TYR A 107 -7.86 3.45 15.29
N ALA A 108 -9.04 3.94 14.89
CA ALA A 108 -9.20 4.86 13.78
C ALA A 108 -8.33 6.12 13.94
N ARG A 109 -8.36 6.73 15.14
CA ARG A 109 -7.51 7.89 15.47
C ARG A 109 -6.04 7.62 15.22
N SER A 110 -5.54 6.46 15.67
CA SER A 110 -4.14 6.10 15.52
C SER A 110 -3.72 6.02 14.05
N PHE A 111 -4.52 5.39 13.19
CA PHE A 111 -4.23 5.33 11.75
C PHE A 111 -4.27 6.72 11.10
N ILE A 112 -5.27 7.55 11.47
CA ILE A 112 -5.44 8.89 10.91
C ILE A 112 -4.34 9.83 11.42
N LEU A 113 -3.92 9.73 12.68
CA LEU A 113 -2.75 10.45 13.21
C LEU A 113 -1.50 10.11 12.40
N GLY A 114 -1.24 8.81 12.17
CA GLY A 114 -0.12 8.37 11.33
C GLY A 114 -0.19 8.95 9.93
N LYS A 115 -1.37 8.92 9.31
CA LYS A 115 -1.61 9.49 7.97
C LYS A 115 -1.28 10.98 7.91
N VAL A 116 -1.87 11.77 8.79
CA VAL A 116 -1.72 13.25 8.77
C VAL A 116 -0.29 13.66 9.15
N TYR A 117 0.28 13.02 10.16
CA TYR A 117 1.67 13.25 10.54
C TYR A 117 2.63 12.97 9.37
N ASN A 118 2.48 11.84 8.72
CA ASN A 118 3.35 11.45 7.62
C ASN A 118 3.15 12.33 6.36
N ALA A 119 1.91 12.71 6.05
CA ALA A 119 1.62 13.67 4.99
C ALA A 119 2.33 15.02 5.23
N ARG A 120 2.26 15.53 6.47
CA ARG A 120 2.98 16.73 6.87
C ARG A 120 4.49 16.60 6.62
N TRP A 121 5.10 15.47 7.04
CA TRP A 121 6.55 15.29 6.89
C TRP A 121 6.99 15.11 5.43
N VAL A 122 6.14 14.66 4.54
CA VAL A 122 6.43 14.66 3.10
C VAL A 122 6.59 16.10 2.60
N LEU A 123 5.72 17.03 3.01
CA LEU A 123 5.83 18.46 2.67
C LEU A 123 7.08 19.10 3.31
N GLU A 124 7.32 18.84 4.60
CA GLU A 124 8.49 19.37 5.31
C GLU A 124 9.81 18.94 4.66
N ARG A 125 9.91 17.69 4.22
CA ARG A 125 11.09 17.20 3.51
C ARG A 125 11.28 17.90 2.17
N ALA A 126 10.21 18.10 1.41
CA ALA A 126 10.29 18.80 0.13
C ALA A 126 10.82 20.22 0.29
N THR A 127 10.35 20.96 1.32
CA THR A 127 10.85 22.32 1.59
C THR A 127 12.31 22.33 2.07
N ARG A 128 12.76 21.30 2.78
CA ARG A 128 14.15 21.18 3.23
C ARG A 128 15.09 20.74 2.11
N ASP A 129 14.69 19.71 1.35
CA ASP A 129 15.56 19.05 0.37
C ASP A 129 15.59 19.80 -0.98
N HIS A 130 14.54 20.59 -1.29
CA HIS A 130 14.37 21.32 -2.57
C HIS A 130 13.88 22.76 -2.42
N PRO A 131 14.45 23.59 -1.53
CA PRO A 131 13.89 24.91 -1.20
C PRO A 131 13.81 25.88 -2.39
N GLN A 132 14.67 25.70 -3.40
CA GLN A 132 14.68 26.55 -4.60
C GLN A 132 13.74 26.07 -5.71
N ARG A 133 13.10 24.92 -5.54
CA ARG A 133 12.27 24.27 -6.57
C ARG A 133 10.81 24.12 -6.17
N VAL A 134 10.48 24.38 -4.93
CA VAL A 134 9.13 24.28 -4.38
C VAL A 134 8.70 25.61 -3.80
N PRO A 135 7.39 25.92 -3.78
CA PRO A 135 6.85 27.10 -3.11
C PRO A 135 6.87 26.91 -1.58
N VAL A 136 8.02 27.21 -0.96
CA VAL A 136 8.31 26.92 0.46
C VAL A 136 7.24 27.47 1.38
N GLU A 137 6.85 28.76 1.23
CA GLU A 137 5.86 29.42 2.07
C GLU A 137 4.50 28.72 2.02
N GLN A 138 4.06 28.33 0.81
CA GLN A 138 2.80 27.61 0.63
C GLN A 138 2.83 26.24 1.31
N LEU A 139 3.89 25.46 1.07
CA LEU A 139 4.03 24.11 1.66
C LEU A 139 4.19 24.16 3.19
N LYS A 140 4.89 25.17 3.72
CA LYS A 140 5.00 25.41 5.16
C LYS A 140 3.66 25.78 5.80
N ARG A 141 2.85 26.58 5.11
CA ARG A 141 1.48 26.91 5.57
C ARG A 141 0.62 25.66 5.62
N THR A 142 0.63 24.83 4.57
CA THR A 142 -0.08 23.54 4.54
C THR A 142 0.41 22.62 5.65
N SER A 143 1.72 22.51 5.84
CA SER A 143 2.32 21.73 6.93
C SER A 143 1.85 22.19 8.31
N ALA A 144 1.78 23.50 8.55
CA ALA A 144 1.28 24.06 9.81
C ALA A 144 -0.21 23.73 10.03
N GLN A 145 -1.03 23.78 8.97
CA GLN A 145 -2.44 23.38 9.05
C GLN A 145 -2.61 21.90 9.37
N LEU A 146 -1.79 21.02 8.76
CA LEU A 146 -1.78 19.59 9.11
C LEU A 146 -1.31 19.37 10.55
N ALA A 147 -0.32 20.13 11.03
CA ALA A 147 0.12 20.05 12.41
C ALA A 147 -0.99 20.46 13.39
N ALA A 148 -1.76 21.50 13.08
CA ALA A 148 -2.88 21.95 13.89
C ALA A 148 -4.04 20.95 13.96
N ALA A 149 -4.19 20.09 12.95
CA ALA A 149 -5.20 19.04 12.94
C ALA A 149 -4.86 17.86 13.89
N LEU A 150 -3.57 17.61 14.18
CA LEU A 150 -3.15 16.45 14.97
C LEU A 150 -3.78 16.41 16.39
N PRO A 151 -3.72 17.48 17.21
CA PRO A 151 -4.35 17.46 18.53
C PRO A 151 -5.88 17.33 18.46
N LEU A 152 -6.53 17.86 17.41
CA LEU A 152 -7.97 17.71 17.22
C LEU A 152 -8.34 16.24 16.91
N ILE A 153 -7.54 15.58 16.08
CA ILE A 153 -7.69 14.15 15.78
C ILE A 153 -7.45 13.31 17.03
N GLU A 154 -6.41 13.62 17.82
CA GLU A 154 -6.06 12.89 19.04
C GLU A 154 -7.17 12.95 20.10
N ALA A 155 -7.84 14.09 20.23
CA ALA A 155 -8.92 14.30 21.19
C ALA A 155 -10.30 13.84 20.68
N CYS A 156 -10.42 13.45 19.39
CA CYS A 156 -11.72 13.14 18.78
C CYS A 156 -12.24 11.76 19.22
N GLU A 157 -13.47 11.70 19.73
CA GLU A 157 -14.17 10.47 20.12
C GLU A 157 -15.35 10.13 19.20
N ASP A 158 -15.74 11.05 18.33
CA ASP A 158 -16.82 10.84 17.35
C ASP A 158 -16.27 10.39 15.99
N PRO A 159 -16.65 9.20 15.48
CA PRO A 159 -16.17 8.69 14.20
C PRO A 159 -16.55 9.57 12.99
N GLU A 160 -17.67 10.28 13.01
CA GLU A 160 -18.08 11.15 11.91
C GLU A 160 -17.26 12.45 11.90
N GLN A 161 -17.02 13.04 13.08
CA GLN A 161 -16.11 14.18 13.21
C GLN A 161 -14.68 13.78 12.80
N LEU A 162 -14.21 12.59 13.22
CA LEU A 162 -12.89 12.08 12.85
C LEU A 162 -12.74 11.93 11.34
N ARG A 163 -13.79 11.47 10.65
CA ARG A 163 -13.83 11.38 9.19
C ARG A 163 -13.78 12.76 8.52
N GLY A 164 -14.45 13.74 9.10
CA GLY A 164 -14.39 15.14 8.64
C GLY A 164 -12.97 15.70 8.72
N LEU A 165 -12.31 15.54 9.87
CA LEU A 165 -10.91 15.96 10.09
C LEU A 165 -9.94 15.27 9.12
N GLU A 166 -10.12 13.97 8.91
CA GLU A 166 -9.34 13.18 7.95
C GLU A 166 -9.50 13.69 6.52
N GLY A 167 -10.75 13.93 6.10
CA GLY A 167 -11.07 14.42 4.76
C GLY A 167 -10.48 15.80 4.49
N GLU A 168 -10.59 16.73 5.45
CA GLU A 168 -9.99 18.07 5.35
C GLU A 168 -8.46 18.01 5.28
N ALA A 169 -7.83 17.21 6.13
CA ALA A 169 -6.38 17.02 6.11
C ALA A 169 -5.90 16.43 4.78
N ALA A 170 -6.62 15.45 4.24
CA ALA A 170 -6.32 14.84 2.95
C ALA A 170 -6.46 15.85 1.80
N GLN A 171 -7.50 16.67 1.79
CA GLN A 171 -7.70 17.75 0.81
C GLN A 171 -6.51 18.69 0.81
N ARG A 172 -6.14 19.23 1.98
CA ARG A 172 -5.01 20.16 2.14
C ARG A 172 -3.69 19.57 1.65
N TYR A 173 -3.44 18.30 1.97
CA TYR A 173 -2.25 17.58 1.50
C TYR A 173 -2.22 17.50 -0.03
N PHE A 174 -3.32 17.09 -0.66
CA PHE A 174 -3.39 16.94 -2.11
C PHE A 174 -3.42 18.30 -2.85
N ASP A 175 -3.88 19.37 -2.23
CA ASP A 175 -3.75 20.74 -2.79
C ASP A 175 -2.28 21.17 -2.89
N GLY A 176 -1.42 20.70 -1.97
CA GLY A 176 0.03 20.92 -2.01
C GLY A 176 0.80 19.94 -2.90
N PHE A 177 0.18 18.82 -3.30
CA PHE A 177 0.85 17.73 -4.00
C PHE A 177 1.46 18.11 -5.36
N PRO A 178 0.83 18.95 -6.23
CA PRO A 178 1.41 19.37 -7.50
C PRO A 178 2.79 20.01 -7.34
N ALA A 179 3.03 20.75 -6.26
CA ALA A 179 4.31 21.38 -5.98
C ALA A 179 5.46 20.40 -5.71
N LEU A 180 5.16 19.12 -5.45
CA LEU A 180 6.14 18.06 -5.22
C LEU A 180 6.61 17.40 -6.53
N ILE A 181 5.94 17.70 -7.65
CA ILE A 181 6.30 17.23 -8.99
C ILE A 181 7.34 18.20 -9.55
N LEU A 182 8.61 17.81 -9.45
CA LEU A 182 9.74 18.70 -9.78
C LEU A 182 10.25 18.52 -11.21
N GLN A 183 9.81 17.49 -11.91
CA GLN A 183 10.21 17.13 -13.28
C GLN A 183 8.99 16.75 -14.11
N GLN A 184 9.09 16.91 -15.43
CA GLN A 184 8.08 16.44 -16.38
C GLN A 184 6.66 17.00 -16.07
N GLN A 185 6.57 18.27 -15.63
CA GLN A 185 5.32 18.88 -15.16
C GLN A 185 4.24 18.95 -16.24
N GLU A 186 4.63 19.04 -17.51
CA GLU A 186 3.70 19.05 -18.65
C GLU A 186 3.01 17.70 -18.85
N ASP A 187 3.73 16.58 -18.59
CA ASP A 187 3.23 15.21 -18.75
C ASP A 187 2.54 14.67 -17.48
N PHE A 188 2.90 15.22 -16.32
CA PHE A 188 2.42 14.77 -15.00
C PHE A 188 1.62 15.86 -14.30
N VAL A 189 0.60 16.36 -15.00
CA VAL A 189 -0.33 17.34 -14.45
C VAL A 189 -1.21 16.66 -13.39
N PHE A 190 -1.32 17.25 -12.20
CA PHE A 190 -2.17 16.79 -11.13
C PHE A 190 -3.04 17.95 -10.63
N THR A 191 -4.34 17.88 -10.82
CA THR A 191 -5.30 18.90 -10.36
C THR A 191 -6.01 18.49 -9.07
N SER A 192 -6.41 17.25 -8.98
CA SER A 192 -7.07 16.67 -7.81
C SER A 192 -6.97 15.15 -7.80
N ARG A 193 -7.23 14.55 -6.64
CA ARG A 193 -7.22 13.08 -6.52
C ARG A 193 -8.48 12.47 -7.13
N ASN A 194 -8.32 11.78 -8.25
CA ASN A 194 -9.35 10.94 -8.88
C ASN A 194 -8.89 9.47 -8.97
N ARG A 195 -9.80 8.50 -8.96
CA ARG A 195 -9.42 7.09 -8.84
C ARG A 195 -10.31 6.08 -9.56
N ARG A 196 -11.46 6.46 -10.05
CA ARG A 196 -12.43 5.53 -10.65
C ARG A 196 -13.16 6.13 -11.84
N PRO A 197 -12.53 6.12 -12.98
CA PRO A 197 -11.14 5.73 -13.31
C PRO A 197 -10.14 6.87 -13.03
N PRO A 198 -8.82 6.60 -12.96
CA PRO A 198 -7.80 7.65 -12.98
C PRO A 198 -7.76 8.29 -14.37
N THR A 199 -7.74 9.64 -14.43
CA THR A 199 -7.85 10.41 -15.67
C THR A 199 -6.56 11.13 -16.07
N ASP A 200 -5.51 10.99 -15.28
CA ASP A 200 -4.17 11.54 -15.52
C ASP A 200 -3.08 10.56 -15.08
N ASN A 201 -1.85 10.81 -15.54
CA ASN A 201 -0.70 9.94 -15.30
C ASN A 201 -0.37 9.79 -13.80
N VAL A 202 -0.48 10.87 -13.03
CA VAL A 202 -0.18 10.86 -11.59
C VAL A 202 -1.20 10.02 -10.84
N ASN A 203 -2.49 10.23 -11.11
CA ASN A 203 -3.57 9.45 -10.50
C ASN A 203 -3.53 7.97 -10.90
N ALA A 204 -3.07 7.64 -12.11
CA ALA A 204 -2.84 6.26 -12.53
C ALA A 204 -1.74 5.60 -11.68
N LEU A 205 -0.60 6.28 -11.48
CA LEU A 205 0.49 5.80 -10.64
C LEU A 205 0.09 5.65 -9.17
N LEU A 206 -0.57 6.66 -8.59
CA LEU A 206 -1.06 6.61 -7.21
C LEU A 206 -2.04 5.46 -7.00
N SER A 207 -2.97 5.26 -7.93
CA SER A 207 -3.96 4.18 -7.84
C SER A 207 -3.30 2.81 -7.92
N PHE A 208 -2.29 2.65 -8.77
CA PHE A 208 -1.54 1.40 -8.88
C PHE A 208 -0.68 1.14 -7.64
N ALA A 209 0.06 2.15 -7.14
CA ALA A 209 0.83 2.04 -5.90
C ALA A 209 -0.05 1.66 -4.70
N TYR A 210 -1.23 2.29 -4.57
CA TYR A 210 -2.16 1.98 -3.49
C TYR A 210 -2.74 0.57 -3.59
N SER A 211 -2.96 0.06 -4.81
CA SER A 211 -3.40 -1.33 -5.01
C SER A 211 -2.36 -2.33 -4.53
N LEU A 212 -1.08 -2.07 -4.83
CA LEU A 212 0.04 -2.90 -4.37
C LEU A 212 0.21 -2.82 -2.85
N LEU A 213 0.18 -1.61 -2.29
CA LEU A 213 0.32 -1.41 -0.84
C LEU A 213 -0.85 -2.02 -0.05
N ALA A 214 -2.09 -1.88 -0.53
CA ALA A 214 -3.27 -2.49 0.10
C ALA A 214 -3.19 -4.03 0.10
N ARG A 215 -2.63 -4.61 -0.97
CA ARG A 215 -2.35 -6.05 -1.04
C ARG A 215 -1.29 -6.45 0.00
N ASP A 216 -0.17 -5.70 0.07
CA ASP A 216 0.90 -5.98 1.02
C ASP A 216 0.38 -5.86 2.48
N CYS A 217 -0.47 -4.86 2.78
CA CYS A 217 -1.14 -4.72 4.07
C CYS A 217 -2.10 -5.90 4.37
N ALA A 218 -2.89 -6.35 3.39
CA ALA A 218 -3.80 -7.49 3.58
C ALA A 218 -3.02 -8.78 3.89
N SER A 219 -1.97 -9.06 3.13
CA SER A 219 -1.09 -10.23 3.38
C SER A 219 -0.41 -10.16 4.75
N ALA A 220 0.00 -8.95 5.18
CA ALA A 220 0.60 -8.72 6.48
C ALA A 220 -0.38 -9.01 7.63
N LEU A 221 -1.61 -8.51 7.53
CA LEU A 221 -2.67 -8.72 8.53
C LEU A 221 -3.01 -10.20 8.68
N GLU A 222 -3.20 -10.91 7.57
CA GLU A 222 -3.45 -12.37 7.60
C GLU A 222 -2.31 -13.15 8.22
N SER A 223 -1.07 -12.76 7.90
CA SER A 223 0.13 -13.37 8.51
C SER A 223 0.23 -13.11 10.00
N ALA A 224 -0.37 -12.01 10.50
CA ALA A 224 -0.49 -11.70 11.93
C ALA A 224 -1.71 -12.35 12.60
N GLY A 225 -2.55 -13.06 11.85
CA GLY A 225 -3.77 -13.74 12.33
C GLY A 225 -5.00 -12.83 12.41
N LEU A 226 -4.98 -11.67 11.75
CA LEU A 226 -6.09 -10.72 11.69
C LEU A 226 -6.91 -10.89 10.41
N ASP A 227 -8.19 -10.55 10.48
CA ASP A 227 -9.07 -10.48 9.32
C ASP A 227 -8.90 -9.14 8.59
N PRO A 228 -8.40 -9.10 7.33
CA PRO A 228 -8.18 -7.86 6.61
C PRO A 228 -9.48 -7.15 6.18
N TYR A 229 -10.64 -7.80 6.29
CA TYR A 229 -11.93 -7.24 5.88
C TYR A 229 -12.64 -6.46 6.99
N VAL A 230 -12.37 -6.77 8.27
CA VAL A 230 -13.02 -6.14 9.41
C VAL A 230 -12.13 -5.02 9.95
N GLY A 231 -12.43 -3.81 9.54
CA GLY A 231 -11.70 -2.58 9.89
C GLY A 231 -12.36 -1.77 11.00
N PHE A 232 -11.76 -0.62 11.30
CA PHE A 232 -12.19 0.31 12.33
C PHE A 232 -12.76 1.63 11.75
N PRO A 233 -11.96 2.51 11.07
CA PRO A 233 -12.51 3.72 10.46
C PRO A 233 -13.35 3.44 9.22
N HIS A 234 -13.00 2.42 8.47
CA HIS A 234 -13.74 2.05 7.29
C HIS A 234 -14.89 1.10 7.63
N ARG A 235 -16.14 1.56 7.51
CA ARG A 235 -17.33 0.69 7.67
C ARG A 235 -17.21 -0.56 6.82
N ALA A 236 -17.58 -1.70 7.39
CA ALA A 236 -17.61 -2.98 6.69
C ALA A 236 -18.50 -2.89 5.44
N ARG A 237 -17.98 -3.35 4.32
CA ARG A 237 -18.73 -3.51 3.05
C ARG A 237 -18.34 -4.83 2.43
N PRO A 238 -19.29 -5.60 1.87
CA PRO A 238 -18.95 -6.85 1.18
C PRO A 238 -17.81 -6.67 0.17
N GLY A 239 -16.81 -7.55 0.23
CA GLY A 239 -15.65 -7.52 -0.66
C GLY A 239 -14.61 -6.43 -0.41
N ARG A 240 -14.81 -5.53 0.57
CA ARG A 240 -13.85 -4.47 0.91
C ARG A 240 -12.91 -4.93 2.02
N ARG A 241 -11.62 -4.89 1.79
CA ARG A 241 -10.58 -5.19 2.80
C ARG A 241 -10.38 -3.98 3.72
N SER A 242 -11.36 -3.72 4.57
CA SER A 242 -11.44 -2.49 5.36
C SER A 242 -10.21 -2.29 6.25
N LEU A 243 -9.78 -3.31 7.02
CA LEU A 243 -8.61 -3.20 7.89
C LEU A 243 -7.30 -3.01 7.10
N ALA A 244 -7.17 -3.66 5.92
CA ALA A 244 -6.00 -3.44 5.08
C ALA A 244 -5.93 -2.01 4.55
N LEU A 245 -7.06 -1.38 4.26
CA LEU A 245 -7.13 0.03 3.89
C LEU A 245 -6.84 0.93 5.10
N ASP A 246 -7.29 0.57 6.29
CA ASP A 246 -7.02 1.30 7.54
C ASP A 246 -5.52 1.31 7.83
N LEU A 247 -4.87 0.14 7.84
CA LEU A 247 -3.43 0.01 8.04
C LEU A 247 -2.62 0.75 6.98
N MET A 248 -3.11 0.76 5.73
CA MET A 248 -2.46 1.47 4.63
C MET A 248 -2.45 2.98 4.82
N GLU A 249 -3.43 3.57 5.54
CA GLU A 249 -3.55 5.03 5.67
C GLU A 249 -2.27 5.68 6.18
N GLU A 250 -1.66 5.11 7.22
CA GLU A 250 -0.42 5.65 7.78
C GLU A 250 0.81 5.51 6.86
N LEU A 251 0.75 4.62 5.86
CA LEU A 251 1.85 4.36 4.94
C LEU A 251 1.70 5.07 3.58
N ARG A 252 0.51 5.61 3.27
CA ARG A 252 0.24 6.21 1.94
C ARG A 252 1.26 7.27 1.58
N ALA A 253 1.36 8.33 2.39
CA ALA A 253 2.18 9.48 2.07
C ALA A 253 3.68 9.11 1.99
N VAL A 254 4.19 8.40 2.98
CA VAL A 254 5.63 8.13 3.12
C VAL A 254 6.14 6.97 2.28
N TYR A 255 5.27 6.04 1.96
CA TYR A 255 5.65 4.88 1.14
C TYR A 255 5.18 5.04 -0.31
N ALA A 256 3.86 5.12 -0.55
CA ALA A 256 3.30 5.11 -1.90
C ALA A 256 3.48 6.45 -2.62
N ASP A 257 3.08 7.57 -2.01
CA ASP A 257 3.12 8.87 -2.67
C ASP A 257 4.55 9.31 -2.97
N ARG A 258 5.46 9.18 -1.98
CA ARG A 258 6.88 9.47 -2.19
C ARG A 258 7.52 8.57 -3.23
N PHE A 259 7.12 7.30 -3.29
CA PHE A 259 7.59 6.39 -4.33
C PHE A 259 7.14 6.87 -5.72
N VAL A 260 5.87 7.25 -5.88
CA VAL A 260 5.34 7.79 -7.14
C VAL A 260 6.08 9.07 -7.53
N LEU A 261 6.23 10.01 -6.59
CA LEU A 261 7.01 11.24 -6.82
C LEU A 261 8.46 10.94 -7.23
N SER A 262 9.10 9.94 -6.61
CA SER A 262 10.45 9.51 -6.99
C SER A 262 10.49 8.97 -8.42
N CYS A 263 9.51 8.14 -8.82
CA CYS A 263 9.42 7.62 -10.19
C CYS A 263 9.30 8.74 -11.23
N ILE A 264 8.53 9.79 -10.92
CA ILE A 264 8.35 10.96 -11.80
C ILE A 264 9.61 11.83 -11.81
N ASN A 265 10.08 12.22 -10.63
CA ASN A 265 11.16 13.20 -10.49
C ASN A 265 12.53 12.65 -10.91
N GLN A 266 12.73 11.32 -10.85
CA GLN A 266 13.93 10.65 -11.38
C GLN A 266 13.76 10.20 -12.85
N LYS A 267 12.63 10.54 -13.50
CA LYS A 267 12.34 10.18 -14.89
C LYS A 267 12.37 8.67 -15.17
N LEU A 268 12.09 7.85 -14.16
CA LEU A 268 11.96 6.40 -14.35
C LEU A 268 10.71 6.07 -15.21
N LEU A 269 9.66 6.86 -15.04
CA LEU A 269 8.46 6.82 -15.86
C LEU A 269 8.30 8.16 -16.59
N THR A 270 7.91 8.06 -17.86
CA THR A 270 7.69 9.20 -18.76
C THR A 270 6.37 9.02 -19.48
N ALA A 271 5.88 10.01 -20.22
CA ALA A 271 4.59 9.99 -20.92
C ALA A 271 4.40 8.71 -21.79
N LYS A 272 5.46 8.19 -22.41
CA LYS A 272 5.41 6.97 -23.25
C LYS A 272 4.96 5.70 -22.50
N HIS A 273 5.03 5.70 -21.18
CA HIS A 273 4.63 4.57 -20.35
C HIS A 273 3.13 4.56 -20.00
N PHE A 274 2.37 5.50 -20.56
CA PHE A 274 0.94 5.61 -20.31
C PHE A 274 0.15 5.54 -21.61
N GLN A 275 -1.09 5.06 -21.48
CA GLN A 275 -2.06 4.98 -22.57
C GLN A 275 -3.39 5.53 -22.09
N LYS A 276 -3.90 6.55 -22.78
CA LYS A 276 -5.24 7.08 -22.55
C LYS A 276 -6.26 6.22 -23.31
N GLN A 277 -7.31 5.82 -22.62
CA GLN A 277 -8.40 5.01 -23.17
C GLN A 277 -9.51 5.92 -23.67
N GLU A 278 -10.41 5.37 -24.51
CA GLU A 278 -11.57 6.09 -25.06
C GLU A 278 -12.49 6.68 -23.98
N ASN A 279 -12.63 5.97 -22.85
CA ASN A 279 -13.43 6.44 -21.70
C ASN A 279 -12.71 7.49 -20.84
N GLY A 280 -11.59 8.04 -21.31
CA GLY A 280 -10.77 9.03 -20.62
C GLY A 280 -9.87 8.50 -19.51
N SER A 281 -9.92 7.20 -19.20
CA SER A 281 -9.02 6.61 -18.21
C SER A 281 -7.58 6.54 -18.71
N VAL A 282 -6.63 6.70 -17.80
CA VAL A 282 -5.20 6.55 -18.07
C VAL A 282 -4.69 5.28 -17.41
N LEU A 283 -4.00 4.46 -18.21
CA LEU A 283 -3.44 3.18 -17.78
C LEU A 283 -1.94 3.12 -18.10
N LEU A 284 -1.21 2.36 -17.29
CA LEU A 284 0.19 2.02 -17.60
C LEU A 284 0.26 1.02 -18.77
N THR A 285 1.17 1.27 -19.70
CA THR A 285 1.55 0.27 -20.73
C THR A 285 2.22 -0.94 -20.07
N GLU A 286 2.41 -2.04 -20.79
CA GLU A 286 3.13 -3.20 -20.28
C GLU A 286 4.57 -2.84 -19.85
N GLU A 287 5.27 -2.05 -20.66
CA GLU A 287 6.60 -1.55 -20.33
C GLU A 287 6.57 -0.67 -19.07
N GLY A 288 5.61 0.26 -18.99
CA GLY A 288 5.42 1.13 -17.83
C GLY A 288 5.18 0.33 -16.55
N ARG A 289 4.33 -0.71 -16.60
CA ARG A 289 4.11 -1.62 -15.47
C ARG A 289 5.38 -2.34 -15.06
N ARG A 290 6.14 -2.86 -16.01
CA ARG A 290 7.41 -3.56 -15.73
C ARG A 290 8.41 -2.65 -15.03
N VAL A 291 8.59 -1.43 -15.51
CA VAL A 291 9.47 -0.43 -14.90
C VAL A 291 9.01 -0.09 -13.48
N PHE A 292 7.71 0.19 -13.31
CA PHE A 292 7.12 0.52 -12.01
C PHE A 292 7.28 -0.62 -10.99
N LEU A 293 6.96 -1.86 -11.38
CA LEU A 293 7.05 -3.02 -10.50
C LEU A 293 8.48 -3.34 -10.08
N LYS A 294 9.44 -3.19 -11.00
CA LYS A 294 10.87 -3.31 -10.67
C LYS A 294 11.30 -2.25 -9.65
N ALA A 295 10.91 -1.01 -9.87
CA ALA A 295 11.21 0.08 -8.94
C ALA A 295 10.52 -0.14 -7.56
N TRP A 296 9.26 -0.62 -7.56
CA TRP A 296 8.54 -0.97 -6.32
C TRP A 296 9.26 -2.07 -5.54
N GLN A 297 9.74 -3.12 -6.22
CA GLN A 297 10.49 -4.20 -5.58
C GLN A 297 11.81 -3.69 -4.98
N ASN A 298 12.52 -2.81 -5.68
CA ASN A 298 13.72 -2.18 -5.15
C ASN A 298 13.40 -1.35 -3.90
N LYS A 299 12.29 -0.58 -3.94
CA LYS A 299 11.81 0.20 -2.78
C LYS A 299 11.53 -0.68 -1.56
N LYS A 300 10.96 -1.86 -1.75
CA LYS A 300 10.72 -2.82 -0.66
C LYS A 300 12.01 -3.25 0.05
N GLN A 301 13.14 -3.25 -0.64
CA GLN A 301 14.44 -3.68 -0.10
C GLN A 301 15.22 -2.56 0.59
N GLU A 302 14.86 -1.29 0.35
CA GLU A 302 15.52 -0.15 1.02
C GLU A 302 15.34 -0.23 2.54
N GLN A 303 16.44 0.00 3.27
CA GLN A 303 16.45 -0.05 4.73
C GLN A 303 15.94 1.25 5.34
N ILE A 304 15.15 1.12 6.40
CA ILE A 304 14.75 2.23 7.27
C ILE A 304 14.96 1.86 8.74
N THR A 305 15.01 2.87 9.59
CA THR A 305 14.87 2.66 11.03
C THR A 305 13.40 2.81 11.39
N HIS A 306 12.80 1.74 11.93
CA HIS A 306 11.38 1.76 12.33
C HIS A 306 11.18 2.74 13.49
N PRO A 307 10.22 3.69 13.40
CA PRO A 307 10.13 4.78 14.38
C PRO A 307 9.82 4.32 15.80
N PHE A 308 9.03 3.26 15.98
CA PHE A 308 8.69 2.71 17.29
C PHE A 308 9.74 1.70 17.79
N LEU A 309 10.10 0.71 16.97
CA LEU A 309 11.04 -0.36 17.36
C LEU A 309 12.48 0.11 17.46
N LYS A 310 12.85 1.22 16.80
CA LYS A 310 14.24 1.70 16.66
C LYS A 310 15.19 0.72 15.98
N GLU A 311 14.66 -0.28 15.30
CA GLU A 311 15.39 -1.31 14.57
C GLU A 311 15.45 -0.98 13.07
N LYS A 312 16.55 -1.36 12.42
CA LYS A 312 16.67 -1.29 10.96
C LYS A 312 15.93 -2.45 10.32
N LEU A 313 15.06 -2.14 9.39
CA LEU A 313 14.31 -3.13 8.60
C LEU A 313 14.00 -2.59 7.20
N PRO A 314 13.78 -3.47 6.23
CA PRO A 314 13.40 -3.06 4.88
C PRO A 314 11.97 -2.50 4.85
N TRP A 315 11.71 -1.54 3.95
CA TRP A 315 10.36 -0.96 3.75
C TRP A 315 9.27 -2.02 3.56
N GLY A 316 9.57 -3.09 2.83
CA GLY A 316 8.59 -4.16 2.58
C GLY A 316 8.12 -4.91 3.83
N LEU A 317 8.86 -4.84 4.94
CA LEU A 317 8.45 -5.43 6.23
C LEU A 317 7.61 -4.48 7.09
N VAL A 318 7.54 -3.19 6.77
CA VAL A 318 6.79 -2.21 7.57
C VAL A 318 5.32 -2.60 7.73
N PRO A 319 4.56 -2.99 6.67
CA PRO A 319 3.18 -3.43 6.85
C PRO A 319 3.06 -4.63 7.80
N TYR A 320 3.99 -5.57 7.76
CA TYR A 320 3.99 -6.75 8.62
C TYR A 320 4.27 -6.39 10.09
N VAL A 321 5.25 -5.53 10.33
CA VAL A 321 5.55 -5.03 11.69
C VAL A 321 4.36 -4.29 12.27
N GLN A 322 3.73 -3.40 11.51
CA GLN A 322 2.54 -2.68 11.94
C GLN A 322 1.35 -3.63 12.21
N ALA A 323 1.16 -4.66 11.38
CA ALA A 323 0.15 -5.69 11.64
C ALA A 323 0.42 -6.48 12.93
N LEU A 324 1.68 -6.80 13.23
CA LEU A 324 2.06 -7.44 14.50
C LEU A 324 1.83 -6.51 15.71
N LEU A 325 2.15 -5.23 15.60
CA LEU A 325 1.89 -4.24 16.66
C LEU A 325 0.39 -4.10 16.90
N LEU A 326 -0.43 -4.07 15.84
CA LEU A 326 -1.88 -4.07 15.95
C LEU A 326 -2.40 -5.34 16.64
N ALA A 327 -1.90 -6.51 16.26
CA ALA A 327 -2.28 -7.77 16.90
C ALA A 327 -1.91 -7.81 18.38
N ARG A 328 -0.75 -7.25 18.77
CA ARG A 328 -0.33 -7.14 20.17
C ARG A 328 -1.22 -6.18 20.96
N THR A 329 -1.63 -5.06 20.36
CA THR A 329 -2.57 -4.14 21.01
C THR A 329 -3.93 -4.79 21.22
N LEU A 330 -4.45 -5.49 20.22
CA LEU A 330 -5.72 -6.22 20.33
C LEU A 330 -5.69 -7.36 21.37
N ARG A 331 -4.52 -7.93 21.65
CA ARG A 331 -4.34 -8.92 22.72
C ARG A 331 -4.16 -8.30 24.10
N GLY A 332 -3.97 -6.98 24.20
CA GLY A 332 -3.63 -6.30 25.45
C GLY A 332 -2.15 -6.33 25.83
N ASP A 333 -1.26 -6.80 24.93
CA ASP A 333 0.19 -6.80 25.13
C ASP A 333 0.79 -5.37 25.01
N LEU A 334 0.06 -4.46 24.38
CA LEU A 334 0.35 -3.04 24.26
C LEU A 334 -0.90 -2.25 24.64
N GLU A 335 -0.73 -1.16 25.40
CA GLU A 335 -1.83 -0.29 25.83
C GLU A 335 -2.48 0.42 24.64
N LEU A 336 -1.68 0.96 23.73
CA LEU A 336 -2.12 1.68 22.53
C LEU A 336 -1.38 1.19 21.29
N TYR A 337 -2.07 1.24 20.15
CA TYR A 337 -1.43 0.99 18.87
C TYR A 337 -0.48 2.14 18.50
N PRO A 338 0.83 1.86 18.31
CA PRO A 338 1.80 2.88 17.93
C PRO A 338 1.76 3.14 16.42
N PRO A 339 1.26 4.32 15.97
CA PRO A 339 1.27 4.67 14.56
C PRO A 339 2.68 4.75 13.99
N PHE A 340 2.80 4.54 12.69
CA PHE A 340 4.06 4.68 11.97
C PHE A 340 4.39 6.16 11.76
N PHE A 341 5.04 6.81 12.72
CA PHE A 341 5.46 8.22 12.66
C PHE A 341 6.87 8.35 12.06
N TRP A 342 6.94 8.53 10.75
CA TRP A 342 8.21 8.63 10.04
C TRP A 342 8.63 10.09 9.79
N LYS A 343 9.93 10.42 10.03
CA LYS A 343 10.53 11.75 9.80
C LYS A 343 11.58 11.73 8.69
#